data_ff9978f456bf40d680b08130c348e3ea
#
_entry.id   ff9978f456bf40d680b08130c348e3ea
#
_cell.length_a   1.000
_cell.length_b   1.000
_cell.length_c   1.000
_cell.angle_alpha   90.00
_cell.angle_beta   90.00
_cell.angle_gamma   90.00
#
_symmetry.space_group_name_H-M   'P 1'
#
loop_
_entity.id
_entity.type
_entity.pdbx_description
1 polymer ?
#
loop_
_entity_poly.entity_id
_entity_poly.type
_entity_poly.pdbx_seq_one_letter_code
_entity_poly.pdbx_strand_id
1 'polypeptide(L)'
;MIKAVFLDRDGVINDNEVPYYITKPEDFKLNNGIIEALQKLVDNGFQLIVISNQSGISKKIYSKEDCNRVHEKLMTIMSGYGITFLDIYYCPHHPEIENCFCRKPQTLMFDKAIARFDINASESWMIGDSEKDITGAENAGLKTIQIMSNEDIRKYINRITG
;
A
#
# COMPACT_ATOMS: atom_id res chain seq x y z
N MET A 1 1.28 6.04 -20.85
CA MET A 1 1.68 5.36 -19.59
C MET A 1 1.85 6.39 -18.48
N ILE A 2 1.36 6.12 -17.30
CA ILE A 2 1.46 6.97 -16.11
C ILE A 2 2.56 6.46 -15.16
N LYS A 3 3.06 7.34 -14.29
CA LYS A 3 3.95 6.98 -13.18
C LYS A 3 3.14 6.80 -11.90
N ALA A 4 3.45 5.78 -11.12
CA ALA A 4 2.75 5.51 -9.87
C ALA A 4 3.70 5.24 -8.70
N VAL A 5 3.22 5.50 -7.49
CA VAL A 5 3.83 4.99 -6.26
C VAL A 5 2.86 4.01 -5.64
N PHE A 6 3.31 2.79 -5.52
CA PHE A 6 2.64 1.72 -4.80
C PHE A 6 3.04 1.79 -3.33
N LEU A 7 2.10 1.60 -2.46
CA LEU A 7 2.29 1.73 -1.01
C LEU A 7 1.71 0.50 -0.31
N ASP A 8 2.46 -0.09 0.61
CA ASP A 8 1.83 -0.97 1.59
C ASP A 8 0.94 -0.15 2.51
N ARG A 9 -0.07 -0.77 3.09
CA ARG A 9 -1.00 -0.10 4.01
C ARG A 9 -0.43 -0.08 5.43
N ASP A 10 -0.40 -1.23 6.06
CA ASP A 10 -0.01 -1.38 7.46
C ASP A 10 1.51 -1.23 7.62
N GLY A 11 1.93 -0.32 8.48
CA GLY A 11 3.34 -0.01 8.70
C GLY A 11 3.92 1.03 7.73
N VAL A 12 3.18 1.45 6.69
CA VAL A 12 3.57 2.51 5.76
C VAL A 12 2.58 3.67 5.82
N ILE A 13 1.33 3.44 5.42
CA ILE A 13 0.29 4.49 5.44
C ILE A 13 -0.22 4.68 6.87
N ASN A 14 -0.51 3.59 7.57
CA ASN A 14 -1.03 3.60 8.93
C ASN A 14 -0.15 2.85 9.91
N ASP A 15 -0.24 3.28 11.17
CA ASP A 15 0.39 2.60 12.29
C ASP A 15 -0.18 1.18 12.45
N ASN A 16 0.70 0.20 12.68
CA ASN A 16 0.36 -1.20 12.91
C ASN A 16 1.03 -1.77 14.18
N GLU A 17 1.45 -0.92 15.09
CA GLU A 17 2.10 -1.37 16.32
C GLU A 17 1.05 -1.83 17.34
N VAL A 18 0.05 -0.99 17.58
CA VAL A 18 -1.04 -1.28 18.53
C VAL A 18 -2.35 -0.67 18.02
N PRO A 19 -3.28 -1.49 17.52
CA PRO A 19 -3.20 -2.94 17.28
C PRO A 19 -2.44 -3.30 16.01
N TYR A 20 -1.87 -4.50 15.97
CA TYR A 20 -1.20 -5.02 14.77
C TYR A 20 -2.20 -5.26 13.63
N TYR A 21 -3.35 -5.87 13.93
CA TYR A 21 -4.43 -6.02 12.98
C TYR A 21 -5.44 -4.89 13.13
N ILE A 22 -5.62 -4.13 12.06
CA ILE A 22 -6.65 -3.09 12.02
C ILE A 22 -7.98 -3.74 11.60
N THR A 23 -8.85 -3.98 12.57
CA THR A 23 -10.10 -4.73 12.37
C THR A 23 -11.31 -3.83 12.19
N LYS A 24 -11.21 -2.56 12.58
CA LYS A 24 -12.30 -1.57 12.51
C LYS A 24 -11.77 -0.17 12.24
N PRO A 25 -12.59 0.71 11.63
CA PRO A 25 -12.17 2.07 11.25
C PRO A 25 -11.63 2.93 12.40
N GLU A 26 -12.14 2.72 13.63
CA GLU A 26 -11.74 3.50 14.81
C GLU A 26 -10.29 3.25 15.21
N ASP A 27 -9.73 2.09 14.88
CA ASP A 27 -8.34 1.73 15.18
C ASP A 27 -7.35 2.20 14.09
N PHE A 28 -7.86 2.72 12.98
CA PHE A 28 -7.03 3.19 11.87
C PHE A 28 -6.43 4.56 12.18
N LYS A 29 -5.10 4.60 12.31
CA LYS A 29 -4.34 5.82 12.58
C LYS A 29 -3.26 6.01 11.53
N LEU A 30 -3.22 7.17 10.91
CA LEU A 30 -2.19 7.50 9.92
C LEU A 30 -0.82 7.63 10.59
N ASN A 31 0.21 7.18 9.88
CA ASN A 31 1.60 7.43 10.27
C ASN A 31 1.95 8.91 10.13
N ASN A 32 2.90 9.34 10.94
CA ASN A 32 3.38 10.72 10.92
C ASN A 32 3.95 11.09 9.54
N GLY A 33 3.56 12.25 9.04
CA GLY A 33 4.06 12.80 7.78
C GLY A 33 3.50 12.16 6.50
N ILE A 34 2.56 11.19 6.63
CA ILE A 34 2.04 10.49 5.43
C ILE A 34 1.29 11.42 4.49
N ILE A 35 0.47 12.32 5.01
CA ILE A 35 -0.32 13.26 4.18
C ILE A 35 0.61 14.13 3.34
N GLU A 36 1.61 14.77 3.97
CA GLU A 36 2.57 15.65 3.29
C GLU A 36 3.40 14.88 2.26
N ALA A 37 3.78 13.65 2.58
CA ALA A 37 4.51 12.79 1.67
C ALA A 37 3.70 12.44 0.42
N LEU A 38 2.45 12.00 0.61
CA LEU A 38 1.56 11.65 -0.50
C LEU A 38 1.20 12.88 -1.34
N GLN A 39 0.94 14.03 -0.71
CA GLN A 39 0.69 15.27 -1.42
C GLN A 39 1.87 15.64 -2.33
N LYS A 40 3.10 15.55 -1.82
CA LYS A 40 4.30 15.83 -2.61
C LYS A 40 4.46 14.88 -3.80
N LEU A 41 4.11 13.60 -3.64
CA LEU A 41 4.11 12.64 -4.76
C LEU A 41 3.09 13.02 -5.83
N VAL A 42 1.86 13.35 -5.43
CA VAL A 42 0.78 13.78 -6.33
C VAL A 42 1.16 15.06 -7.06
N ASP A 43 1.71 16.06 -6.37
CA ASP A 43 2.16 17.33 -6.94
C ASP A 43 3.29 17.14 -7.98
N ASN A 44 4.04 16.03 -7.89
CA ASN A 44 5.07 15.65 -8.86
C ASN A 44 4.57 14.67 -9.94
N GLY A 45 3.24 14.53 -10.06
CA GLY A 45 2.61 13.78 -11.14
C GLY A 45 2.55 12.27 -10.95
N PHE A 46 2.79 11.76 -9.74
CA PHE A 46 2.62 10.35 -9.44
C PHE A 46 1.18 10.03 -9.07
N GLN A 47 0.67 8.92 -9.59
CA GLN A 47 -0.58 8.33 -9.12
C GLN A 47 -0.28 7.39 -7.93
N LEU A 48 -1.25 7.20 -7.05
CA LEU A 48 -1.10 6.41 -5.84
C LEU A 48 -1.92 5.12 -5.89
N ILE A 49 -1.34 4.01 -5.48
CA ILE A 49 -1.98 2.69 -5.41
C ILE A 49 -1.59 2.01 -4.10
N VAL A 50 -2.56 1.36 -3.45
CA VAL A 50 -2.29 0.56 -2.25
C VAL A 50 -2.21 -0.92 -2.64
N ILE A 51 -1.18 -1.61 -2.16
CA ILE A 51 -0.98 -3.06 -2.32
C ILE A 51 -0.73 -3.68 -0.95
N SER A 52 -1.69 -4.44 -0.42
CA SER A 52 -1.66 -4.90 0.97
C SER A 52 -1.90 -6.40 1.13
N ASN A 53 -1.14 -7.05 2.02
CA ASN A 53 -1.47 -8.38 2.51
C ASN A 53 -2.37 -8.24 3.74
N GLN A 54 -3.56 -8.85 3.71
CA GLN A 54 -4.58 -8.79 4.76
C GLN A 54 -4.94 -10.20 5.25
N SER A 55 -3.93 -10.94 5.72
CA SER A 55 -4.05 -12.35 6.11
C SER A 55 -4.94 -12.60 7.34
N GLY A 56 -5.25 -11.57 8.11
CA GLY A 56 -6.19 -11.66 9.23
C GLY A 56 -7.59 -12.10 8.81
N ILE A 57 -7.95 -11.90 7.53
CA ILE A 57 -9.23 -12.37 6.97
C ILE A 57 -9.25 -13.90 6.94
N SER A 58 -8.25 -14.54 6.36
CA SER A 58 -8.16 -16.00 6.31
C SER A 58 -7.99 -16.62 7.70
N LYS A 59 -7.35 -15.91 8.64
CA LYS A 59 -7.26 -16.28 10.05
C LYS A 59 -8.56 -16.06 10.85
N LYS A 60 -9.60 -15.51 10.21
CA LYS A 60 -10.91 -15.19 10.83
C LYS A 60 -10.80 -14.17 11.99
N ILE A 61 -9.81 -13.30 11.95
CA ILE A 61 -9.64 -12.21 12.93
C ILE A 61 -10.58 -11.06 12.59
N TYR A 62 -10.80 -10.79 11.31
CA TYR A 62 -11.75 -9.83 10.76
C TYR A 62 -12.23 -10.30 9.38
N SER A 63 -13.38 -9.76 8.95
CA SER A 63 -13.99 -10.12 7.67
C SER A 63 -13.48 -9.24 6.51
N LYS A 64 -13.85 -9.60 5.27
CA LYS A 64 -13.62 -8.73 4.10
C LYS A 64 -14.37 -7.40 4.24
N GLU A 65 -15.58 -7.45 4.80
CA GLU A 65 -16.41 -6.27 5.05
C GLU A 65 -15.75 -5.34 6.06
N ASP A 66 -15.12 -5.89 7.12
CA ASP A 66 -14.34 -5.10 8.08
C ASP A 66 -13.14 -4.42 7.38
N CYS A 67 -12.40 -5.17 6.58
CA CYS A 67 -11.28 -4.65 5.79
C CYS A 67 -11.73 -3.52 4.85
N ASN A 68 -12.84 -3.71 4.15
CA ASN A 68 -13.39 -2.71 3.24
C ASN A 68 -13.79 -1.43 3.97
N ARG A 69 -14.39 -1.53 5.17
CA ARG A 69 -14.70 -0.35 6.00
C ARG A 69 -13.46 0.44 6.40
N VAL A 70 -12.36 -0.25 6.71
CA VAL A 70 -11.07 0.40 6.98
C VAL A 70 -10.55 1.12 5.73
N HIS A 71 -10.66 0.50 4.55
CA HIS A 71 -10.27 1.13 3.27
C HIS A 71 -11.15 2.34 2.93
N GLU A 72 -12.45 2.28 3.18
CA GLU A 72 -13.35 3.43 3.01
C GLU A 72 -12.96 4.57 3.94
N LYS A 73 -12.57 4.28 5.18
CA LYS A 73 -12.05 5.27 6.13
C LYS A 73 -10.79 5.94 5.58
N LEU A 74 -9.84 5.14 5.07
CA LEU A 74 -8.61 5.65 4.44
C LEU A 74 -8.94 6.60 3.29
N MET A 75 -9.79 6.17 2.35
CA MET A 75 -10.17 6.98 1.19
C MET A 75 -10.87 8.28 1.61
N THR A 76 -11.74 8.22 2.62
CA THR A 76 -12.44 9.40 3.15
C THR A 76 -11.47 10.42 3.75
N ILE A 77 -10.50 9.96 4.57
CA ILE A 77 -9.47 10.84 5.13
C ILE A 77 -8.66 11.49 4.02
N MET A 78 -8.16 10.70 3.07
CA MET A 78 -7.32 11.20 1.97
C MET A 78 -8.07 12.17 1.06
N SER A 79 -9.33 11.91 0.77
CA SER A 79 -10.20 12.81 0.00
C SER A 79 -10.33 14.18 0.67
N GLY A 80 -10.36 14.25 1.99
CA GLY A 80 -10.37 15.50 2.75
C GLY A 80 -9.12 16.37 2.51
N TYR A 81 -8.02 15.76 2.07
CA TYR A 81 -6.77 16.44 1.68
C TYR A 81 -6.60 16.57 0.16
N GLY A 82 -7.62 16.22 -0.62
CA GLY A 82 -7.53 16.22 -2.08
C GLY A 82 -6.64 15.10 -2.66
N ILE A 83 -6.36 14.07 -1.88
CA ILE A 83 -5.56 12.92 -2.29
C ILE A 83 -6.50 11.76 -2.64
N THR A 84 -6.25 11.12 -3.79
CA THR A 84 -7.00 9.94 -4.24
C THR A 84 -6.06 8.80 -4.58
N PHE A 85 -6.47 7.57 -4.27
CA PHE A 85 -5.82 6.36 -4.77
C PHE A 85 -6.53 5.90 -6.04
N LEU A 86 -5.78 5.44 -7.04
CA LEU A 86 -6.37 4.80 -8.23
C LEU A 86 -7.13 3.53 -7.84
N ASP A 87 -6.56 2.74 -6.94
CA ASP A 87 -7.21 1.56 -6.38
C ASP A 87 -6.49 1.08 -5.11
N ILE A 88 -7.15 0.17 -4.38
CA ILE A 88 -6.60 -0.55 -3.24
C ILE A 88 -6.73 -2.05 -3.52
N TYR A 89 -5.61 -2.71 -3.75
CA TYR A 89 -5.53 -4.16 -3.92
C TYR A 89 -5.11 -4.81 -2.61
N TYR A 90 -5.77 -5.89 -2.23
CA TYR A 90 -5.34 -6.66 -1.06
C TYR A 90 -5.50 -8.16 -1.26
N CYS A 91 -4.64 -8.92 -0.60
CA CYS A 91 -4.70 -10.36 -0.54
C CYS A 91 -5.26 -10.80 0.83
N PRO A 92 -6.39 -11.52 0.87
CA PRO A 92 -6.99 -11.97 2.13
C PRO A 92 -6.41 -13.27 2.69
N HIS A 93 -5.44 -13.89 2.00
CA HIS A 93 -4.99 -15.25 2.26
C HIS A 93 -3.80 -15.30 3.23
N HIS A 94 -3.74 -16.37 4.03
CA HIS A 94 -2.56 -16.74 4.82
C HIS A 94 -1.96 -18.05 4.28
N PRO A 95 -0.64 -18.13 4.05
CA PRO A 95 -0.02 -19.25 3.35
C PRO A 95 -0.15 -20.60 4.09
N GLU A 96 -0.31 -20.59 5.41
CA GLU A 96 -0.54 -21.79 6.21
C GLU A 96 -1.99 -22.29 6.17
N ILE A 97 -2.93 -21.46 5.70
CA ILE A 97 -4.36 -21.79 5.66
C ILE A 97 -4.80 -22.14 4.25
N GLU A 98 -4.36 -21.35 3.27
CA GLU A 98 -4.75 -21.56 1.87
C GLU A 98 -3.69 -21.01 0.91
N ASN A 99 -3.55 -21.69 -0.23
CA ASN A 99 -2.65 -21.24 -1.30
C ASN A 99 -3.33 -20.17 -2.15
N CYS A 100 -2.54 -19.21 -2.62
CA CYS A 100 -3.00 -18.18 -3.54
C CYS A 100 -1.87 -17.69 -4.45
N PHE A 101 -2.23 -16.93 -5.49
CA PHE A 101 -1.29 -16.26 -6.38
C PHE A 101 -1.18 -14.74 -6.13
N CYS A 102 -1.96 -14.20 -5.17
CA CYS A 102 -2.05 -12.75 -4.98
C CYS A 102 -1.18 -12.19 -3.84
N ARG A 103 -0.82 -13.03 -2.85
CA ARG A 103 -0.05 -12.58 -1.69
C ARG A 103 1.36 -12.16 -2.08
N LYS A 104 1.79 -10.94 -1.70
CA LYS A 104 3.19 -10.52 -1.80
C LYS A 104 4.09 -11.55 -1.10
N PRO A 105 5.20 -12.01 -1.68
CA PRO A 105 5.92 -11.40 -2.81
C PRO A 105 5.45 -11.81 -4.23
N GLN A 106 4.31 -12.47 -4.39
CA GLN A 106 3.74 -12.71 -5.72
C GLN A 106 3.40 -11.39 -6.42
N THR A 107 3.49 -11.34 -7.74
CA THR A 107 3.36 -10.11 -8.51
C THR A 107 1.92 -9.76 -8.90
N LEU A 108 0.96 -10.67 -8.73
CA LEU A 108 -0.38 -10.57 -9.32
C LEU A 108 -1.08 -9.24 -9.05
N MET A 109 -1.00 -8.70 -7.82
CA MET A 109 -1.66 -7.43 -7.49
C MET A 109 -0.97 -6.26 -8.20
N PHE A 110 0.36 -6.28 -8.32
CA PHE A 110 1.13 -5.29 -9.07
C PHE A 110 0.81 -5.37 -10.57
N ASP A 111 0.85 -6.59 -11.15
CA ASP A 111 0.60 -6.81 -12.57
C ASP A 111 -0.81 -6.36 -12.99
N LYS A 112 -1.81 -6.63 -12.14
CA LYS A 112 -3.19 -6.15 -12.37
C LYS A 112 -3.27 -4.63 -12.39
N ALA A 113 -2.64 -3.96 -11.45
CA ALA A 113 -2.65 -2.50 -11.39
C ALA A 113 -1.90 -1.90 -12.57
N ILE A 114 -0.71 -2.43 -12.90
CA ILE A 114 0.11 -1.98 -14.03
C ILE A 114 -0.66 -2.09 -15.34
N ALA A 115 -1.29 -3.24 -15.59
CA ALA A 115 -2.08 -3.47 -16.80
C ALA A 115 -3.35 -2.61 -16.86
N ARG A 116 -4.07 -2.48 -15.76
CA ARG A 116 -5.35 -1.75 -15.71
C ARG A 116 -5.19 -0.26 -15.93
N PHE A 117 -4.14 0.34 -15.40
CA PHE A 117 -3.94 1.78 -15.39
C PHE A 117 -2.84 2.25 -16.37
N ASP A 118 -2.34 1.38 -17.21
CA ASP A 118 -1.25 1.67 -18.18
C ASP A 118 -0.04 2.33 -17.48
N ILE A 119 0.48 1.66 -16.43
CA ILE A 119 1.56 2.18 -15.60
C ILE A 119 2.92 1.85 -16.22
N ASN A 120 3.81 2.84 -16.27
CA ASN A 120 5.22 2.60 -16.58
C ASN A 120 5.94 2.07 -15.33
N ALA A 121 6.11 0.75 -15.25
CA ALA A 121 6.72 0.12 -14.08
C ALA A 121 8.14 0.63 -13.82
N SER A 122 8.97 0.81 -14.85
CA SER A 122 10.37 1.24 -14.71
C SER A 122 10.54 2.68 -14.19
N GLU A 123 9.49 3.51 -14.25
CA GLU A 123 9.44 4.86 -13.71
C GLU A 123 8.60 4.95 -12.42
N SER A 124 8.08 3.82 -11.96
CA SER A 124 7.20 3.73 -10.79
C SER A 124 7.93 3.10 -9.60
N TRP A 125 7.38 3.30 -8.41
CA TRP A 125 8.01 2.94 -7.17
C TRP A 125 7.07 2.12 -6.25
N MET A 126 7.67 1.31 -5.39
CA MET A 126 7.02 0.71 -4.22
C MET A 126 7.68 1.21 -2.94
N ILE A 127 6.89 1.63 -1.98
CA ILE A 127 7.32 1.88 -0.60
C ILE A 127 6.68 0.81 0.27
N GLY A 128 7.51 0.01 0.93
CA GLY A 128 7.08 -1.08 1.80
C GLY A 128 7.98 -1.25 3.00
N ASP A 129 7.47 -1.87 4.06
CA ASP A 129 8.21 -2.13 5.29
C ASP A 129 8.70 -3.57 5.44
N SER A 130 8.39 -4.42 4.47
CA SER A 130 8.78 -5.83 4.48
C SER A 130 9.54 -6.25 3.22
N GLU A 131 10.37 -7.28 3.37
CA GLU A 131 11.07 -7.89 2.25
C GLU A 131 10.12 -8.42 1.16
N LYS A 132 8.90 -8.84 1.54
CA LYS A 132 7.86 -9.30 0.61
C LYS A 132 7.35 -8.19 -0.30
N ASP A 133 7.27 -6.96 0.22
CA ASP A 133 6.90 -5.78 -0.57
C ASP A 133 7.94 -5.50 -1.63
N ILE A 134 9.20 -5.51 -1.22
CA ILE A 134 10.35 -5.18 -2.07
C ILE A 134 10.53 -6.23 -3.16
N THR A 135 10.63 -7.50 -2.79
CA THR A 135 10.79 -8.61 -3.74
C THR A 135 9.64 -8.65 -4.75
N GLY A 136 8.40 -8.52 -4.30
CA GLY A 136 7.24 -8.53 -5.19
C GLY A 136 7.25 -7.37 -6.18
N ALA A 137 7.59 -6.18 -5.72
CA ALA A 137 7.66 -4.99 -6.55
C ALA A 137 8.81 -5.04 -7.57
N GLU A 138 10.00 -5.49 -7.16
CA GLU A 138 11.15 -5.67 -8.06
C GLU A 138 10.85 -6.68 -9.15
N ASN A 139 10.23 -7.80 -8.80
CA ASN A 139 9.80 -8.81 -9.78
C ASN A 139 8.72 -8.29 -10.74
N ALA A 140 7.95 -7.28 -10.35
CA ALA A 140 6.99 -6.58 -11.21
C ALA A 140 7.64 -5.43 -12.02
N GLY A 141 8.94 -5.20 -11.88
CA GLY A 141 9.70 -4.17 -12.62
C GLY A 141 9.68 -2.78 -12.00
N LEU A 142 9.23 -2.64 -10.76
CA LEU A 142 9.21 -1.36 -10.04
C LEU A 142 10.55 -1.07 -9.37
N LYS A 143 10.82 0.22 -9.14
CA LYS A 143 11.85 0.66 -8.19
C LYS A 143 11.32 0.54 -6.76
N THR A 144 12.20 0.39 -5.79
CA THR A 144 11.78 0.12 -4.41
C THR A 144 12.44 1.03 -3.38
N ILE A 145 11.71 1.28 -2.31
CA ILE A 145 12.21 1.88 -1.08
C ILE A 145 11.70 1.02 0.08
N GLN A 146 12.62 0.35 0.77
CA GLN A 146 12.30 -0.34 2.01
C GLN A 146 12.47 0.63 3.19
N ILE A 147 11.49 0.66 4.06
CA ILE A 147 11.47 1.46 5.28
C ILE A 147 11.37 0.56 6.51
N MET A 148 11.64 1.08 7.67
CA MET A 148 11.21 0.45 8.92
C MET A 148 9.70 0.66 9.10
N SER A 149 9.03 -0.31 9.72
CA SER A 149 7.59 -0.21 9.99
C SER A 149 7.27 1.07 10.78
N ASN A 150 6.25 1.80 10.34
CA ASN A 150 5.79 3.08 10.90
C ASN A 150 6.78 4.25 10.77
N GLU A 151 7.78 4.12 9.94
CA GLU A 151 8.75 5.17 9.68
C GLU A 151 8.15 6.35 8.90
N ASP A 152 8.62 7.57 9.19
CA ASP A 152 8.22 8.76 8.45
C ASP A 152 8.83 8.75 7.05
N ILE A 153 7.98 8.55 6.04
CA ILE A 153 8.42 8.40 4.64
C ILE A 153 8.83 9.71 3.96
N ARG A 154 8.58 10.88 4.58
CA ARG A 154 8.95 12.19 3.99
C ARG A 154 10.41 12.26 3.62
N LYS A 155 11.28 11.63 4.39
CA LYS A 155 12.73 11.60 4.14
C LYS A 155 13.16 10.89 2.85
N TYR A 156 12.27 10.07 2.29
CA TYR A 156 12.55 9.31 1.07
C TYR A 156 11.96 9.93 -0.20
N ILE A 157 11.02 10.86 -0.06
CA ILE A 157 10.23 11.36 -1.21
C ILE A 157 11.13 12.03 -2.26
N ASN A 158 12.18 12.72 -1.85
CA ASN A 158 13.13 13.33 -2.80
C ASN A 158 13.85 12.31 -3.71
N ARG A 159 14.00 11.05 -3.28
CA ARG A 159 14.55 9.98 -4.13
C ARG A 159 13.62 9.61 -5.28
N ILE A 160 12.32 9.86 -5.10
CA ILE A 160 11.26 9.56 -6.07
C ILE A 160 11.04 10.74 -7.00
N THR A 161 10.99 11.94 -6.44
CA THR A 161 10.62 13.15 -7.18
C THR A 161 11.81 13.87 -7.84
N GLY A 162 13.05 13.57 -7.44
CA GLY A 162 14.28 14.20 -7.97
C GLY A 162 14.69 15.40 -7.17
#